data_d7da431b856e6b92a0753982e7356a86
#
_entry.id   d7da431b856e6b92a0753982e7356a86
#
_cell.length_a   1.000
_cell.length_b   1.000
_cell.length_c   1.000
_cell.angle_alpha   90.00
_cell.angle_beta   90.00
_cell.angle_gamma   90.00
#
_symmetry.space_group_name_H-M   'P 1'
#
loop_
_entity.id
_entity.type
_entity.pdbx_description
1 polymer ?
#
loop_
_entity_poly.entity_id
_entity_poly.type
_entity_poly.pdbx_seq_one_letter_code
_entity_poly.pdbx_strand_id
1 'polypeptide(L)'
;MGVSEKTKELVAPWKGRKGGLIPILQSVQREFGYLPEEALVTISEELKIPKADIYGVATFYAQFHLKPRGRHVIRVCRGTACHVRGSLKILDKVKQILNVEENDTTEDLRFTLEPVACLGACGLAPVMMVDDETHGRLTPDKVQPILDKYE
;
A
#
# COMPACT_ATOMS: atom_id res chain seq x y z
N MET A 1 5.26 22.37 4.70
CA MET A 1 5.83 22.31 3.35
C MET A 1 4.85 21.71 2.38
N GLY A 2 4.74 22.29 1.19
CA GLY A 2 3.89 21.73 0.13
C GLY A 2 4.50 20.49 -0.51
N VAL A 3 3.66 19.70 -1.17
CA VAL A 3 4.09 18.49 -1.88
C VAL A 3 5.20 18.79 -2.89
N SER A 4 5.03 19.86 -3.67
CA SER A 4 6.00 20.26 -4.69
C SER A 4 7.38 20.60 -4.10
N GLU A 5 7.41 21.37 -3.03
CA GLU A 5 8.65 21.78 -2.36
C GLU A 5 9.40 20.58 -1.79
N LYS A 6 8.68 19.69 -1.11
CA LYS A 6 9.27 18.47 -0.55
C LYS A 6 9.79 17.55 -1.65
N THR A 7 9.05 17.44 -2.75
CA THR A 7 9.48 16.65 -3.90
C THR A 7 10.77 17.21 -4.51
N LYS A 8 10.91 18.53 -4.62
CA LYS A 8 12.14 19.15 -5.11
C LYS A 8 13.34 18.80 -4.23
N GLU A 9 13.18 18.77 -2.92
CA GLU A 9 14.24 18.34 -2.00
C GLU A 9 14.65 16.89 -2.27
N LEU A 10 13.68 16.00 -2.52
CA LEU A 10 13.94 14.58 -2.78
C LEU A 10 14.61 14.35 -4.14
N VAL A 11 14.32 15.22 -5.10
CA VAL A 11 14.91 15.14 -6.45
C VAL A 11 16.34 15.72 -6.50
N ALA A 12 16.63 16.70 -5.66
CA ALA A 12 17.89 17.45 -5.72
C ALA A 12 19.16 16.58 -5.79
N PRO A 13 19.31 15.50 -4.99
CA PRO A 13 20.50 14.63 -5.06
C PRO A 13 20.67 13.91 -6.40
N TRP A 14 19.59 13.80 -7.17
CA TRP A 14 19.55 13.02 -8.40
C TRP A 14 19.66 13.88 -9.68
N LYS A 15 19.64 15.19 -9.54
CA LYS A 15 19.80 16.09 -10.67
C LYS A 15 21.14 15.85 -11.36
N GLY A 16 21.11 15.67 -12.68
CA GLY A 16 22.30 15.37 -13.46
C GLY A 16 22.80 13.94 -13.37
N ARG A 17 22.12 13.07 -12.64
CA ARG A 17 22.45 11.65 -12.52
C ARG A 17 21.48 10.79 -13.32
N LYS A 18 21.97 9.72 -13.90
CA LYS A 18 21.13 8.73 -14.60
C LYS A 18 20.55 7.73 -13.60
N GLY A 19 19.37 7.20 -13.93
CA GLY A 19 18.77 6.11 -13.16
C GLY A 19 18.13 6.53 -11.84
N GLY A 20 17.83 7.83 -11.66
CA GLY A 20 17.28 8.34 -10.42
C GLY A 20 15.76 8.23 -10.27
N LEU A 21 15.03 7.92 -11.36
CA LEU A 21 13.55 7.97 -11.35
C LEU A 21 12.95 7.02 -10.31
N ILE A 22 13.31 5.74 -10.34
CA ILE A 22 12.76 4.75 -9.39
C ILE A 22 13.11 5.09 -7.94
N PRO A 23 14.37 5.36 -7.57
CA PRO A 23 14.70 5.81 -6.21
C PRO A 23 13.94 7.06 -5.77
N ILE A 24 13.73 8.03 -6.67
CA ILE A 24 12.96 9.25 -6.38
C ILE A 24 11.50 8.89 -6.09
N LEU A 25 10.87 8.06 -6.93
CA LEU A 25 9.49 7.61 -6.71
C LEU A 25 9.35 6.85 -5.38
N GLN A 26 10.32 6.01 -5.04
CA GLN A 26 10.33 5.30 -3.75
C GLN A 26 10.42 6.28 -2.58
N SER A 27 11.25 7.32 -2.69
CA SER A 27 11.39 8.35 -1.65
C SER A 27 10.11 9.16 -1.49
N VAL A 28 9.47 9.54 -2.59
CA VAL A 28 8.18 10.27 -2.59
C VAL A 28 7.10 9.41 -1.93
N GLN A 29 7.00 8.16 -2.30
CA GLN A 29 6.00 7.26 -1.72
C GLN A 29 6.23 7.04 -0.23
N ARG A 30 7.49 6.95 0.20
CA ARG A 30 7.83 6.83 1.62
C ARG A 30 7.42 8.07 2.40
N GLU A 31 7.59 9.25 1.81
CA GLU A 31 7.25 10.53 2.46
C GLU A 31 5.74 10.75 2.55
N PHE A 32 5.01 10.47 1.48
CA PHE A 32 3.57 10.80 1.39
C PHE A 32 2.65 9.59 1.52
N GLY A 33 3.18 8.37 1.53
CA GLY A 33 2.41 7.14 1.57
C GLY A 33 1.88 6.68 0.21
N TYR A 34 1.98 7.52 -0.80
CA TYR A 34 1.56 7.26 -2.18
C TYR A 34 2.28 8.24 -3.11
N LEU A 35 1.99 8.21 -4.41
CA LEU A 35 2.55 9.14 -5.39
C LEU A 35 1.51 10.21 -5.74
N PRO A 36 1.51 11.39 -5.08
CA PRO A 36 0.60 12.49 -5.44
C PRO A 36 0.86 12.98 -6.87
N GLU A 37 -0.18 13.35 -7.58
CA GLU A 37 -0.05 13.88 -8.96
C GLU A 37 0.88 15.11 -8.99
N GLU A 38 0.76 16.00 -8.02
CA GLU A 38 1.62 17.18 -7.89
C GLU A 38 3.10 16.81 -7.79
N ALA A 39 3.42 15.73 -7.07
CA ALA A 39 4.79 15.23 -6.96
C ALA A 39 5.29 14.71 -8.32
N LEU A 40 4.46 13.98 -9.06
CA LEU A 40 4.84 13.47 -10.38
C LEU A 40 5.05 14.59 -11.39
N VAL A 41 4.23 15.62 -11.35
CA VAL A 41 4.42 16.84 -12.18
C VAL A 41 5.74 17.51 -11.83
N THR A 42 6.06 17.67 -10.56
CA THR A 42 7.31 18.28 -10.11
C THR A 42 8.53 17.48 -10.56
N ILE A 43 8.49 16.14 -10.46
CA ILE A 43 9.57 15.27 -10.95
C ILE A 43 9.76 15.45 -12.46
N SER A 44 8.68 15.50 -13.22
CA SER A 44 8.71 15.71 -14.67
C SER A 44 9.42 17.02 -15.01
N GLU A 45 9.08 18.09 -14.33
CA GLU A 45 9.66 19.41 -14.56
C GLU A 45 11.14 19.47 -14.16
N GLU A 46 11.48 18.94 -12.99
CA GLU A 46 12.85 19.01 -12.45
C GLU A 46 13.84 18.12 -13.19
N LEU A 47 13.42 16.94 -13.63
CA LEU A 47 14.27 15.99 -14.36
C LEU A 47 14.12 16.09 -15.88
N LYS A 48 13.16 16.87 -16.37
CA LYS A 48 12.84 16.99 -17.79
C LYS A 48 12.50 15.63 -18.42
N ILE A 49 11.73 14.84 -17.70
CA ILE A 49 11.21 13.54 -18.15
C ILE A 49 9.73 13.70 -18.50
N PRO A 50 9.26 13.20 -19.64
CA PRO A 50 7.83 13.25 -19.96
C PRO A 50 6.98 12.58 -18.89
N LYS A 51 5.83 13.18 -18.57
CA LYS A 51 4.88 12.60 -17.59
C LYS A 51 4.46 11.17 -17.96
N ALA A 52 4.29 10.91 -19.26
CA ALA A 52 3.92 9.58 -19.74
C ALA A 52 4.93 8.51 -19.30
N ASP A 53 6.22 8.83 -19.33
CA ASP A 53 7.27 7.91 -18.89
C ASP A 53 7.19 7.67 -17.37
N ILE A 54 6.94 8.71 -16.59
CA ILE A 54 6.81 8.62 -15.14
C ILE A 54 5.60 7.77 -14.77
N TYR A 55 4.44 8.03 -15.37
CA TYR A 55 3.24 7.22 -15.14
C TYR A 55 3.42 5.79 -15.63
N GLY A 56 4.15 5.57 -16.72
CA GLY A 56 4.50 4.24 -17.18
C GLY A 56 5.26 3.44 -16.14
N VAL A 57 6.25 4.03 -15.50
CA VAL A 57 7.02 3.39 -14.42
C VAL A 57 6.14 3.19 -13.19
N ALA A 58 5.40 4.22 -12.79
CA ALA A 58 4.55 4.17 -11.59
C ALA A 58 3.44 3.13 -11.68
N THR A 59 2.94 2.86 -12.89
CA THR A 59 1.88 1.85 -13.10
C THR A 59 2.44 0.46 -13.39
N PHE A 60 3.66 0.38 -13.93
CA PHE A 60 4.30 -0.90 -14.23
C PHE A 60 4.72 -1.66 -12.96
N TYR A 61 5.28 -0.96 -11.98
CA TYR A 61 5.75 -1.57 -10.73
C TYR A 61 4.64 -1.58 -9.67
N ALA A 62 4.31 -2.78 -9.18
CA ALA A 62 3.22 -2.97 -8.21
C ALA A 62 3.45 -2.24 -6.87
N GLN A 63 4.70 -1.92 -6.54
CA GLN A 63 5.02 -1.23 -5.28
C GLN A 63 4.52 0.22 -5.22
N PHE A 64 4.24 0.85 -6.37
CA PHE A 64 3.81 2.24 -6.41
C PHE A 64 2.29 2.38 -6.38
N HIS A 65 1.81 3.37 -5.64
CA HIS A 65 0.39 3.64 -5.45
C HIS A 65 0.08 5.09 -5.83
N LEU A 66 -0.87 5.27 -6.74
CA LEU A 66 -1.28 6.60 -7.22
C LEU A 66 -2.41 7.22 -6.39
N LYS A 67 -3.03 6.44 -5.51
CA LYS A 67 -4.11 6.88 -4.62
C LYS A 67 -3.63 6.88 -3.18
N PRO A 68 -4.18 7.77 -2.32
CA PRO A 68 -3.87 7.74 -0.89
C PRO A 68 -4.14 6.37 -0.29
N ARG A 69 -3.26 5.94 0.62
CA ARG A 69 -3.40 4.69 1.35
C ARG A 69 -3.71 4.98 2.81
N GLY A 70 -4.33 4.02 3.47
CA GLY A 70 -4.62 4.12 4.89
C GLY A 70 -3.35 4.11 5.75
N ARG A 71 -3.48 4.59 6.98
CA ARG A 71 -2.39 4.57 7.97
C ARG A 71 -1.92 3.14 8.26
N HIS A 72 -2.84 2.19 8.15
CA HIS A 72 -2.57 0.76 8.37
C HIS A 72 -2.93 -0.03 7.12
N VAL A 73 -2.10 -0.99 6.76
CA VAL A 73 -2.33 -1.87 5.61
C VAL A 73 -2.68 -3.26 6.14
N ILE A 74 -3.86 -3.74 5.78
CA ILE A 74 -4.33 -5.08 6.12
C ILE A 74 -4.04 -5.99 4.94
N ARG A 75 -3.25 -7.04 5.17
CA ARG A 75 -2.96 -8.07 4.18
C ARG A 75 -3.59 -9.38 4.60
N VAL A 76 -4.50 -9.88 3.78
CA VAL A 76 -5.17 -11.16 4.01
C VAL A 76 -4.58 -12.21 3.05
N CYS A 77 -4.04 -13.30 3.59
CA CYS A 77 -3.46 -14.36 2.79
C CYS A 77 -4.53 -15.18 2.06
N ARG A 78 -4.39 -15.32 0.75
CA ARG A 78 -5.27 -16.13 -0.11
C ARG A 78 -4.57 -17.39 -0.61
N GLY A 79 -3.43 -17.75 -0.01
CA GLY A 79 -2.71 -18.99 -0.36
C GLY A 79 -3.54 -20.23 -0.08
N THR A 80 -3.11 -21.37 -0.62
CA THR A 80 -3.85 -22.63 -0.57
C THR A 80 -4.21 -23.03 0.85
N ALA A 81 -3.25 -23.02 1.77
CA ALA A 81 -3.50 -23.41 3.17
C ALA A 81 -4.51 -22.47 3.85
N CYS A 82 -4.36 -21.18 3.64
CA CYS A 82 -5.27 -20.18 4.21
C CYS A 82 -6.66 -20.27 3.59
N HIS A 83 -6.74 -20.48 2.28
CA HIS A 83 -8.00 -20.64 1.56
C HIS A 83 -8.79 -21.85 2.09
N VAL A 84 -8.15 -22.99 2.23
CA VAL A 84 -8.78 -24.21 2.77
C VAL A 84 -9.27 -23.99 4.19
N ARG A 85 -8.56 -23.20 4.98
CA ARG A 85 -8.93 -22.92 6.39
C ARG A 85 -9.86 -21.72 6.57
N GLY A 86 -10.39 -21.16 5.48
CA GLY A 86 -11.44 -20.16 5.53
C GLY A 86 -10.99 -18.70 5.40
N SER A 87 -9.86 -18.42 4.73
CA SER A 87 -9.38 -17.05 4.54
C SER A 87 -10.38 -16.15 3.83
N LEU A 88 -11.21 -16.70 2.93
CA LEU A 88 -12.26 -15.92 2.26
C LEU A 88 -13.29 -15.37 3.24
N LYS A 89 -13.62 -16.12 4.29
CA LYS A 89 -14.52 -15.63 5.34
C LYS A 89 -13.90 -14.49 6.13
N ILE A 90 -12.58 -14.55 6.37
CA ILE A 90 -11.85 -13.47 7.01
C ILE A 90 -11.86 -12.22 6.13
N LEU A 91 -11.55 -12.39 4.84
CA LEU A 91 -11.56 -11.29 3.88
C LEU A 91 -12.94 -10.64 3.79
N ASP A 92 -14.01 -11.43 3.68
CA ASP A 92 -15.38 -10.93 3.62
C ASP A 92 -15.75 -10.17 4.89
N LYS A 93 -15.32 -10.67 6.06
CA LYS A 93 -15.57 -9.99 7.33
C LYS A 93 -14.88 -8.63 7.39
N VAL A 94 -13.63 -8.54 6.97
CA VAL A 94 -12.90 -7.27 6.89
C VAL A 94 -13.60 -6.29 5.95
N LYS A 95 -14.03 -6.75 4.77
CA LYS A 95 -14.80 -5.92 3.83
C LYS A 95 -16.08 -5.36 4.45
N GLN A 96 -16.81 -6.19 5.17
CA GLN A 96 -18.05 -5.78 5.85
C GLN A 96 -17.79 -4.74 6.94
N ILE A 97 -16.81 -4.99 7.80
CA ILE A 97 -16.48 -4.10 8.92
C ILE A 97 -16.03 -2.73 8.41
N LEU A 98 -15.16 -2.71 7.40
CA LEU A 98 -14.56 -1.49 6.89
C LEU A 98 -15.36 -0.85 5.75
N ASN A 99 -16.34 -1.57 5.21
CA ASN A 99 -17.14 -1.15 4.06
C ASN A 99 -16.24 -0.76 2.86
N VAL A 100 -15.29 -1.62 2.55
CA VAL A 100 -14.36 -1.44 1.42
C VAL A 100 -14.27 -2.70 0.59
N GLU A 101 -13.83 -2.56 -0.66
CA GLU A 101 -13.51 -3.68 -1.54
C GLU A 101 -12.00 -3.97 -1.51
N GLU A 102 -11.58 -5.02 -2.23
CA GLU A 102 -10.18 -5.39 -2.35
C GLU A 102 -9.36 -4.24 -2.96
N ASN A 103 -8.18 -4.01 -2.41
CA ASN A 103 -7.25 -2.95 -2.83
C ASN A 103 -7.80 -1.53 -2.65
N ASP A 104 -8.80 -1.39 -1.80
CA ASP A 104 -9.42 -0.10 -1.52
C ASP A 104 -9.02 0.42 -0.14
N THR A 105 -9.29 1.71 0.11
CA THR A 105 -8.95 2.40 1.36
C THR A 105 -10.21 2.96 1.99
N THR A 106 -10.31 2.90 3.32
CA THR A 106 -11.45 3.49 4.06
C THR A 106 -11.51 5.01 3.86
N GLU A 107 -12.71 5.59 3.95
CA GLU A 107 -12.89 7.03 3.77
C GLU A 107 -12.09 7.87 4.77
N ASP A 108 -11.91 7.37 5.99
CA ASP A 108 -11.13 8.04 7.04
C ASP A 108 -9.62 7.83 6.88
N LEU A 109 -9.18 7.16 5.81
CA LEU A 109 -7.78 6.82 5.55
C LEU A 109 -7.13 6.03 6.69
N ARG A 110 -7.90 5.23 7.40
CA ARG A 110 -7.41 4.40 8.51
C ARG A 110 -6.81 3.09 7.99
N PHE A 111 -7.51 2.41 7.08
CA PHE A 111 -7.10 1.11 6.58
C PHE A 111 -7.10 1.03 5.06
N THR A 112 -6.13 0.31 4.52
CA THR A 112 -6.12 -0.17 3.13
C THR A 112 -6.15 -1.69 3.15
N LEU A 113 -7.05 -2.31 2.40
CA LEU A 113 -7.19 -3.77 2.32
C LEU A 113 -6.48 -4.31 1.09
N GLU A 114 -5.49 -5.18 1.29
CA GLU A 114 -4.75 -5.86 0.21
C GLU A 114 -4.83 -7.37 0.39
N PRO A 115 -5.52 -8.11 -0.48
CA PRO A 115 -5.34 -9.55 -0.51
C PRO A 115 -3.99 -9.90 -1.12
N VAL A 116 -3.31 -10.90 -0.55
CA VAL A 116 -2.00 -11.35 -1.03
C VAL A 116 -2.01 -12.86 -1.28
N ALA A 117 -1.16 -13.31 -2.19
CA ALA A 117 -1.08 -14.71 -2.55
C ALA A 117 -0.56 -15.59 -1.41
N CYS A 118 0.43 -15.12 -0.67
CA CYS A 118 1.00 -15.85 0.47
C CYS A 118 1.80 -14.91 1.37
N LEU A 119 1.62 -15.08 2.70
CA LEU A 119 2.40 -14.36 3.71
C LEU A 119 3.54 -15.20 4.29
N GLY A 120 3.67 -16.47 3.85
CA GLY A 120 4.71 -17.35 4.35
C GLY A 120 4.49 -17.90 5.76
N ALA A 121 3.31 -17.73 6.33
CA ALA A 121 2.97 -18.17 7.69
C ALA A 121 1.90 -19.26 7.69
N CYS A 122 2.03 -20.26 6.81
CA CYS A 122 1.02 -21.31 6.59
C CYS A 122 0.68 -22.12 7.84
N GLY A 123 1.59 -22.25 8.79
CA GLY A 123 1.33 -22.92 10.06
C GLY A 123 0.33 -22.18 10.94
N LEU A 124 0.09 -20.91 10.67
CA LEU A 124 -0.84 -20.05 11.40
C LEU A 124 -2.14 -19.79 10.64
N ALA A 125 -2.36 -20.47 9.52
CA ALA A 125 -3.52 -20.23 8.64
C ALA A 125 -4.87 -20.42 9.38
N PRO A 126 -5.91 -19.61 9.10
CA PRO A 126 -5.86 -18.45 8.21
C PRO A 126 -5.15 -17.26 8.85
N VAL A 127 -4.39 -16.51 8.04
CA VAL A 127 -3.47 -15.47 8.51
C VAL A 127 -3.82 -14.11 7.89
N MET A 128 -3.71 -13.07 8.70
CA MET A 128 -3.85 -11.68 8.31
C MET A 128 -2.70 -10.89 8.94
N MET A 129 -2.13 -9.95 8.20
CA MET A 129 -1.19 -8.98 8.76
C MET A 129 -1.83 -7.60 8.80
N VAL A 130 -1.59 -6.86 9.87
CA VAL A 130 -1.87 -5.43 9.94
C VAL A 130 -0.52 -4.75 10.14
N ASP A 131 -0.09 -4.00 9.14
CA ASP A 131 1.28 -3.46 9.04
C ASP A 131 2.30 -4.59 9.17
N ASP A 132 3.12 -4.61 10.22
CA ASP A 132 4.11 -5.65 10.45
C ASP A 132 3.67 -6.72 11.46
N GLU A 133 2.47 -6.60 12.02
CA GLU A 133 1.95 -7.56 12.99
C GLU A 133 1.18 -8.69 12.31
N THR A 134 1.55 -9.92 12.64
CA THR A 134 0.90 -11.12 12.11
C THR A 134 -0.15 -11.64 13.06
N HIS A 135 -1.36 -11.87 12.56
CA HIS A 135 -2.47 -12.45 13.30
C HIS A 135 -2.85 -13.79 12.66
N GLY A 136 -2.62 -14.87 13.37
CA GLY A 136 -2.86 -16.21 12.86
C GLY A 136 -4.05 -16.90 13.50
N ARG A 137 -4.42 -18.04 12.91
CA ARG A 137 -5.53 -18.90 13.37
C ARG A 137 -6.82 -18.11 13.56
N LEU A 138 -7.11 -17.25 12.59
CA LEU A 138 -8.21 -16.32 12.68
C LEU A 138 -9.56 -17.01 12.48
N THR A 139 -10.55 -16.47 13.19
CA THR A 139 -11.96 -16.72 12.92
C THR A 139 -12.63 -15.38 12.62
N PRO A 140 -13.78 -15.34 11.93
CA PRO A 140 -14.46 -14.08 11.65
C PRO A 140 -14.71 -13.23 12.92
N ASP A 141 -14.96 -13.88 14.05
CA ASP A 141 -15.23 -13.21 15.33
C ASP A 141 -14.00 -12.47 15.90
N LYS A 142 -12.79 -12.88 15.51
CA LYS A 142 -11.54 -12.28 15.99
C LYS A 142 -11.15 -11.03 15.22
N VAL A 143 -11.72 -10.80 14.03
CA VAL A 143 -11.34 -9.70 13.14
C VAL A 143 -11.66 -8.34 13.76
N GLN A 144 -12.90 -8.15 14.25
CA GLN A 144 -13.32 -6.86 14.82
C GLN A 144 -12.44 -6.43 16.01
N PRO A 145 -12.19 -7.29 17.03
CA PRO A 145 -11.32 -6.90 18.14
C PRO A 145 -9.89 -6.55 17.71
N ILE A 146 -9.36 -7.20 16.67
CA ILE A 146 -8.03 -6.89 16.14
C ILE A 146 -8.03 -5.51 15.51
N LEU A 147 -9.00 -5.20 14.65
CA LEU A 147 -9.08 -3.91 13.96
C LEU A 147 -9.31 -2.75 14.94
N ASP A 148 -10.02 -3.00 16.03
CA ASP A 148 -10.29 -1.97 17.05
C ASP A 148 -9.04 -1.50 17.79
N LYS A 149 -7.93 -2.24 17.71
CA LYS A 149 -6.66 -1.87 18.33
C LYS A 149 -5.88 -0.80 17.54
N TYR A 150 -6.27 -0.55 16.30
CA TYR A 150 -5.56 0.38 15.41
C TYR A 150 -6.38 1.65 15.20
N GLU A 151 -5.70 2.80 15.17
CA GLU A 151 -6.32 4.11 14.96
C GLU A 151 -6.04 4.69 13.58
#